data_a3926cb9245b863f2e9af3667c0b0058
#
_entry.id   a3926cb9245b863f2e9af3667c0b0058
#
_cell.length_a   1.000
_cell.length_b   1.000
_cell.length_c   1.000
_cell.angle_alpha   90.00
_cell.angle_beta   90.00
_cell.angle_gamma   90.00
#
_symmetry.space_group_name_H-M   'P 1'
#
loop_
_entity.id
_entity.type
_entity.pdbx_description
1 polymer ?
#
loop_
_entity_poly.entity_id
_entity_poly.type
_entity_poly.pdbx_seq_one_letter_code
_entity_poly.pdbx_strand_id
1 'polypeptide(L)'
;MSQSNASAHRTLNAQRSDQEIRLTPQDELISTTDTRGVITYVNARFAEVSGYSAQELIGSAHNMVRHPDMPSAAFKEMWEKLKSGQSWRGIVKNRCKNGGFYWVDAFVSPLFENGTIVGYQSVRIQPQAAYVSKANEIYQRLKLDKSISKPLSLMQKRILSAVVASTGLLIAGYFWGWGVIIAGAVLMSLNLAIFYDEAFRIPAKLIEMQTKYDSISRYIYSGADT
;
A
#
# COMPACT_ATOMS: atom_id res chain seq x y z
N MET A 1 3.07 -36.55 35.15
CA MET A 1 1.85 -35.89 34.68
C MET A 1 1.93 -34.37 34.45
N SER A 2 3.02 -33.69 34.85
CA SER A 2 3.17 -32.22 34.77
C SER A 2 3.66 -31.70 33.40
N GLN A 3 4.40 -32.48 32.62
CA GLN A 3 4.96 -32.00 31.32
C GLN A 3 3.98 -32.02 30.14
N SER A 4 2.96 -32.87 30.20
CA SER A 4 1.92 -32.99 29.16
C SER A 4 0.99 -31.76 29.11
N ASN A 5 0.69 -31.17 30.27
CA ASN A 5 -0.16 -29.96 30.35
C ASN A 5 0.56 -28.69 29.87
N ALA A 6 1.86 -28.56 30.10
CA ALA A 6 2.63 -27.41 29.66
C ALA A 6 2.81 -27.36 28.12
N SER A 7 2.94 -28.55 27.48
CA SER A 7 3.03 -28.62 26.00
C SER A 7 1.67 -28.36 25.35
N ALA A 8 0.58 -28.87 25.92
CA ALA A 8 -0.79 -28.61 25.44
C ALA A 8 -1.16 -27.11 25.57
N HIS A 9 -0.83 -26.46 26.67
CA HIS A 9 -1.02 -25.00 26.82
C HIS A 9 -0.14 -24.18 25.89
N ARG A 10 1.10 -24.61 25.60
CA ARG A 10 1.95 -23.97 24.58
C ARG A 10 1.36 -24.12 23.17
N THR A 11 0.84 -25.28 22.83
CA THR A 11 0.23 -25.54 21.51
C THR A 11 -1.08 -24.78 21.36
N LEU A 12 -1.92 -24.71 22.40
CA LEU A 12 -3.16 -23.90 22.39
C LEU A 12 -2.90 -22.39 22.32
N ASN A 13 -1.85 -21.91 22.97
CA ASN A 13 -1.43 -20.52 22.86
C ASN A 13 -0.78 -20.20 21.50
N ALA A 14 -0.03 -21.13 20.90
CA ALA A 14 0.50 -21.00 19.55
C ALA A 14 -0.60 -21.00 18.49
N GLN A 15 -1.65 -21.80 18.65
CA GLN A 15 -2.83 -21.81 17.76
C GLN A 15 -3.69 -20.55 17.88
N ARG A 16 -3.69 -19.86 19.03
CA ARG A 16 -4.36 -18.56 19.19
C ARG A 16 -3.55 -17.37 18.63
N SER A 17 -2.26 -17.55 18.46
CA SER A 17 -1.34 -16.46 18.07
C SER A 17 -1.34 -16.11 16.58
N ASP A 18 -2.12 -16.82 15.72
CA ASP A 18 -2.08 -16.62 14.26
C ASP A 18 -3.48 -16.49 13.65
N GLN A 19 -4.51 -16.22 14.48
CA GLN A 19 -5.88 -16.06 14.01
C GLN A 19 -6.10 -14.66 13.47
N GLU A 20 -6.53 -14.56 12.20
CA GLU A 20 -6.96 -13.31 11.60
C GLU A 20 -8.34 -12.90 12.10
N ILE A 21 -8.45 -11.68 12.64
CA ILE A 21 -9.72 -11.00 12.88
C ILE A 21 -10.05 -10.18 11.63
N ARG A 22 -11.12 -10.55 10.94
CA ARG A 22 -11.56 -9.84 9.73
C ARG A 22 -12.52 -8.73 10.11
N LEU A 23 -12.22 -7.54 9.63
CA LEU A 23 -13.12 -6.39 9.74
C LEU A 23 -14.31 -6.54 8.80
N THR A 24 -15.42 -5.95 9.17
CA THR A 24 -16.61 -5.78 8.33
C THR A 24 -16.59 -4.42 7.65
N PRO A 25 -17.42 -4.19 6.59
CA PRO A 25 -17.51 -2.88 5.94
C PRO A 25 -17.97 -1.74 6.85
N GLN A 26 -18.61 -2.06 7.99
CA GLN A 26 -19.11 -1.09 8.96
C GLN A 26 -18.06 -0.74 10.03
N ASP A 27 -16.94 -1.45 10.04
CA ASP A 27 -15.90 -1.23 11.05
C ASP A 27 -15.05 -0.01 10.71
N GLU A 28 -15.01 0.92 11.63
CA GLU A 28 -14.09 2.04 11.63
C GLU A 28 -13.29 2.05 12.94
N LEU A 29 -11.96 1.93 12.82
CA LEU A 29 -11.04 1.96 13.95
C LEU A 29 -10.34 3.32 13.98
N ILE A 30 -10.70 4.14 14.95
CA ILE A 30 -10.21 5.53 15.05
C ILE A 30 -9.26 5.64 16.23
N SER A 31 -8.13 6.31 16.03
CA SER A 31 -7.22 6.72 17.09
C SER A 31 -6.63 8.09 16.80
N THR A 32 -6.27 8.82 17.85
CA THR A 32 -5.40 10.00 17.78
C THR A 32 -4.13 9.75 18.58
N THR A 33 -3.07 10.45 18.22
CA THR A 33 -1.79 10.42 18.94
C THR A 33 -1.27 11.85 19.11
N ASP A 34 -0.36 12.05 20.04
CA ASP A 34 0.48 13.24 20.07
C ASP A 34 1.54 13.18 18.93
N THR A 35 2.39 14.20 18.83
CA THR A 35 3.46 14.28 17.81
C THR A 35 4.56 13.22 17.97
N ARG A 36 4.63 12.55 19.12
CA ARG A 36 5.58 11.44 19.40
C ARG A 36 4.98 10.09 19.07
N GLY A 37 3.67 10.04 18.68
CA GLY A 37 2.97 8.80 18.40
C GLY A 37 2.44 8.09 19.64
N VAL A 38 2.28 8.81 20.78
CA VAL A 38 1.61 8.32 21.98
C VAL A 38 0.11 8.48 21.78
N ILE A 39 -0.65 7.42 22.02
CA ILE A 39 -2.11 7.39 21.82
C ILE A 39 -2.79 8.31 22.82
N THR A 40 -3.60 9.24 22.33
CA THR A 40 -4.40 10.18 23.14
C THR A 40 -5.88 9.83 23.14
N TYR A 41 -6.35 9.13 22.11
CA TYR A 41 -7.74 8.68 21.99
C TYR A 41 -7.83 7.42 21.14
N VAL A 42 -8.79 6.56 21.47
CA VAL A 42 -9.26 5.43 20.66
C VAL A 42 -10.77 5.31 20.76
N ASN A 43 -11.44 4.90 19.65
CA ASN A 43 -12.85 4.55 19.73
C ASN A 43 -13.04 3.12 20.29
N ALA A 44 -14.27 2.81 20.70
CA ALA A 44 -14.62 1.52 21.29
C ALA A 44 -14.30 0.35 20.34
N ARG A 45 -14.53 0.51 19.03
CA ARG A 45 -14.28 -0.53 18.05
C ARG A 45 -12.80 -0.86 17.90
N PHE A 46 -11.92 0.13 18.00
CA PHE A 46 -10.47 -0.12 17.99
C PHE A 46 -10.02 -0.93 19.22
N ALA A 47 -10.52 -0.58 20.40
CA ALA A 47 -10.25 -1.33 21.63
C ALA A 47 -10.74 -2.78 21.51
N GLU A 48 -11.96 -2.99 21.05
CA GLU A 48 -12.56 -4.32 20.87
C GLU A 48 -11.75 -5.19 19.91
N VAL A 49 -11.46 -4.71 18.68
CA VAL A 49 -10.74 -5.47 17.65
C VAL A 49 -9.30 -5.76 18.10
N SER A 50 -8.62 -4.79 18.70
CA SER A 50 -7.25 -5.00 19.16
C SER A 50 -7.14 -5.88 20.41
N GLY A 51 -8.24 -6.04 21.15
CA GLY A 51 -8.29 -6.79 22.40
C GLY A 51 -7.63 -6.10 23.59
N TYR A 52 -7.25 -4.83 23.45
CA TYR A 52 -6.77 -3.99 24.54
C TYR A 52 -7.90 -3.09 25.04
N SER A 53 -7.95 -2.82 26.34
CA SER A 53 -8.85 -1.79 26.84
C SER A 53 -8.37 -0.38 26.43
N ALA A 54 -9.29 0.58 26.41
CA ALA A 54 -8.93 1.98 26.13
C ALA A 54 -7.89 2.52 27.12
N GLN A 55 -7.96 2.11 28.39
CA GLN A 55 -7.00 2.49 29.43
C GLN A 55 -5.60 1.95 29.16
N GLU A 56 -5.47 0.75 28.56
CA GLU A 56 -4.17 0.18 28.18
C GLU A 56 -3.59 0.85 26.93
N LEU A 57 -4.45 1.32 26.03
CA LEU A 57 -4.04 1.96 24.78
C LEU A 57 -3.65 3.42 24.98
N ILE A 58 -4.46 4.20 25.71
CA ILE A 58 -4.21 5.63 25.95
C ILE A 58 -2.94 5.79 26.79
N GLY A 59 -2.05 6.67 26.37
CA GLY A 59 -0.74 6.88 26.98
C GLY A 59 0.34 5.90 26.54
N SER A 60 -0.01 4.86 25.75
CA SER A 60 0.94 3.92 25.17
C SER A 60 1.40 4.35 23.78
N ALA A 61 2.61 3.97 23.40
CA ALA A 61 3.09 4.20 22.03
C ALA A 61 2.26 3.37 21.04
N HIS A 62 1.84 3.98 19.93
CA HIS A 62 0.96 3.34 18.94
C HIS A 62 1.55 2.06 18.34
N ASN A 63 2.89 1.90 18.36
CA ASN A 63 3.57 0.71 17.86
C ASN A 63 3.27 -0.56 18.68
N MET A 64 2.59 -0.45 19.83
CA MET A 64 2.19 -1.63 20.63
C MET A 64 1.28 -2.58 19.84
N VAL A 65 0.48 -2.07 18.90
CA VAL A 65 -0.38 -2.87 18.01
C VAL A 65 0.30 -3.23 16.69
N ARG A 66 1.56 -2.83 16.47
CA ARG A 66 2.28 -3.16 15.24
C ARG A 66 2.58 -4.65 15.16
N HIS A 67 2.21 -5.29 14.04
CA HIS A 67 2.60 -6.67 13.78
C HIS A 67 4.09 -6.76 13.39
N PRO A 68 4.84 -7.79 13.85
CA PRO A 68 6.25 -7.98 13.50
C PRO A 68 6.52 -8.13 11.99
N ASP A 69 5.50 -8.52 11.21
CA ASP A 69 5.62 -8.64 9.75
C ASP A 69 5.65 -7.30 9.02
N MET A 70 5.26 -6.22 9.66
CA MET A 70 5.29 -4.91 9.06
C MET A 70 6.73 -4.38 8.93
N PRO A 71 7.22 -4.11 7.71
CA PRO A 71 8.56 -3.61 7.49
C PRO A 71 8.73 -2.19 8.09
N SER A 72 9.92 -1.90 8.60
CA SER A 72 10.25 -0.57 9.14
C SER A 72 10.17 0.53 8.06
N ALA A 73 10.47 0.18 6.81
CA ALA A 73 10.42 1.10 5.67
C ALA A 73 9.04 1.73 5.46
N ALA A 74 7.94 0.95 5.62
CA ALA A 74 6.58 1.47 5.49
C ALA A 74 6.27 2.55 6.54
N PHE A 75 6.72 2.36 7.78
CA PHE A 75 6.51 3.35 8.84
C PHE A 75 7.44 4.56 8.72
N LYS A 76 8.68 4.37 8.22
CA LYS A 76 9.60 5.47 7.93
C LYS A 76 8.95 6.44 6.94
N GLU A 77 8.43 5.93 5.83
CA GLU A 77 7.75 6.72 4.79
C GLU A 77 6.48 7.41 5.33
N MET A 78 5.69 6.72 6.15
CA MET A 78 4.54 7.31 6.84
C MET A 78 4.95 8.51 7.69
N TRP A 79 5.98 8.36 8.54
CA TRP A 79 6.43 9.43 9.41
C TRP A 79 7.04 10.62 8.67
N GLU A 80 7.77 10.38 7.57
CA GLU A 80 8.31 11.44 6.71
C GLU A 80 7.18 12.31 6.15
N LYS A 81 6.09 11.71 5.64
CA LYS A 81 4.90 12.43 5.15
C LYS A 81 4.19 13.19 6.25
N LEU A 82 3.87 12.53 7.35
CA LEU A 82 3.14 13.14 8.45
C LEU A 82 3.87 14.35 9.04
N LYS A 83 5.18 14.27 9.22
CA LYS A 83 6.02 15.38 9.71
C LYS A 83 6.10 16.52 8.71
N SER A 84 5.94 16.26 7.42
CA SER A 84 5.85 17.31 6.38
C SER A 84 4.45 17.90 6.22
N GLY A 85 3.50 17.54 7.10
CA GLY A 85 2.12 18.03 7.05
C GLY A 85 1.24 17.32 6.03
N GLN A 86 1.70 16.21 5.44
CA GLN A 86 0.96 15.44 4.44
C GLN A 86 0.27 14.24 5.07
N SER A 87 -0.88 13.86 4.51
CA SER A 87 -1.56 12.61 4.89
C SER A 87 -0.88 11.40 4.28
N TRP A 88 -1.05 10.25 4.92
CA TRP A 88 -0.56 8.96 4.44
C TRP A 88 -1.70 7.93 4.39
N ARG A 89 -1.66 7.01 3.43
CA ARG A 89 -2.56 5.87 3.34
C ARG A 89 -1.78 4.60 3.04
N GLY A 90 -2.12 3.49 3.71
CA GLY A 90 -1.46 2.22 3.47
C GLY A 90 -2.19 1.03 4.09
N ILE A 91 -1.90 -0.16 3.56
CA ILE A 91 -2.39 -1.43 4.12
C ILE A 91 -1.48 -1.80 5.28
N VAL A 92 -2.06 -1.97 6.47
CA VAL A 92 -1.29 -2.23 7.70
C VAL A 92 -1.76 -3.54 8.33
N LYS A 93 -0.81 -4.38 8.71
CA LYS A 93 -1.03 -5.56 9.56
C LYS A 93 -0.79 -5.18 11.01
N ASN A 94 -1.78 -5.35 11.84
CA ASN A 94 -1.70 -5.11 13.29
C ASN A 94 -1.81 -6.43 14.05
N ARG A 95 -1.29 -6.45 15.27
CA ARG A 95 -1.45 -7.58 16.20
C ARG A 95 -2.46 -7.25 17.28
N CYS A 96 -3.16 -8.27 17.75
CA CYS A 96 -4.04 -8.22 18.89
C CYS A 96 -3.31 -8.61 20.19
N LYS A 97 -3.87 -8.24 21.33
CA LYS A 97 -3.37 -8.58 22.66
C LYS A 97 -3.25 -10.10 22.87
N ASN A 98 -4.17 -10.87 22.30
CA ASN A 98 -4.21 -12.33 22.39
C ASN A 98 -3.26 -13.05 21.41
N GLY A 99 -2.47 -12.29 20.63
CA GLY A 99 -1.54 -12.83 19.63
C GLY A 99 -2.13 -12.99 18.22
N GLY A 100 -3.44 -12.81 18.03
CA GLY A 100 -4.05 -12.73 16.71
C GLY A 100 -3.64 -11.46 15.94
N PHE A 101 -4.13 -11.32 14.72
CA PHE A 101 -3.82 -10.16 13.88
C PHE A 101 -5.03 -9.71 13.06
N TYR A 102 -4.98 -8.49 12.55
CA TYR A 102 -5.95 -7.95 11.62
C TYR A 102 -5.29 -7.01 10.60
N TRP A 103 -5.86 -7.00 9.40
CA TRP A 103 -5.46 -6.09 8.34
C TRP A 103 -6.39 -4.88 8.28
N VAL A 104 -5.83 -3.72 8.01
CA VAL A 104 -6.57 -2.46 7.84
C VAL A 104 -6.07 -1.69 6.62
N ASP A 105 -6.97 -0.96 5.99
CA ASP A 105 -6.65 0.15 5.11
C ASP A 105 -6.63 1.41 5.99
N ALA A 106 -5.44 1.90 6.28
CA ALA A 106 -5.23 3.00 7.23
C ALA A 106 -5.03 4.32 6.49
N PHE A 107 -5.80 5.32 6.85
CA PHE A 107 -5.59 6.72 6.48
C PHE A 107 -5.15 7.49 7.71
N VAL A 108 -4.00 8.14 7.62
CA VAL A 108 -3.41 8.92 8.72
C VAL A 108 -3.20 10.35 8.25
N SER A 109 -3.66 11.31 9.05
CA SER A 109 -3.54 12.74 8.77
C SER A 109 -2.97 13.49 9.98
N PRO A 110 -2.16 14.54 9.76
CA PRO A 110 -1.74 15.43 10.85
C PRO A 110 -2.93 16.26 11.35
N LEU A 111 -2.95 16.50 12.66
CA LEU A 111 -3.85 17.43 13.33
C LEU A 111 -3.13 18.76 13.53
N PHE A 112 -3.80 19.85 13.15
CA PHE A 112 -3.22 21.19 13.22
C PHE A 112 -3.97 22.04 14.26
N GLU A 113 -3.21 22.76 15.08
CA GLU A 113 -3.70 23.87 15.90
C GLU A 113 -2.83 25.10 15.60
N ASN A 114 -3.47 26.20 15.21
CA ASN A 114 -2.79 27.45 14.85
C ASN A 114 -1.64 27.28 13.84
N GLY A 115 -1.83 26.38 12.86
CA GLY A 115 -0.83 26.09 11.83
C GLY A 115 0.30 25.15 12.26
N THR A 116 0.31 24.68 13.50
CA THR A 116 1.32 23.77 14.05
C THR A 116 0.74 22.36 14.16
N ILE A 117 1.52 21.35 13.83
CA ILE A 117 1.11 19.95 14.02
C ILE A 117 1.15 19.63 15.51
N VAL A 118 -0.02 19.27 16.07
CA VAL A 118 -0.17 18.90 17.49
C VAL A 118 -0.32 17.40 17.70
N GLY A 119 -0.56 16.64 16.63
CA GLY A 119 -0.75 15.21 16.71
C GLY A 119 -1.16 14.62 15.37
N TYR A 120 -1.63 13.38 15.41
CA TYR A 120 -2.05 12.65 14.21
C TYR A 120 -3.35 11.91 14.48
N GLN A 121 -4.24 11.89 13.49
CA GLN A 121 -5.45 11.09 13.50
C GLN A 121 -5.30 9.94 12.51
N SER A 122 -5.75 8.76 12.88
CA SER A 122 -5.82 7.60 12.00
C SER A 122 -7.23 7.03 11.98
N VAL A 123 -7.77 6.88 10.78
CA VAL A 123 -9.00 6.14 10.49
C VAL A 123 -8.63 4.88 9.72
N ARG A 124 -9.15 3.75 10.15
CA ARG A 124 -8.85 2.43 9.59
C ARG A 124 -10.13 1.72 9.27
N ILE A 125 -10.23 1.18 8.07
CA ILE A 125 -11.40 0.44 7.57
C ILE A 125 -10.98 -0.94 7.08
N GLN A 126 -11.98 -1.75 6.72
CA GLN A 126 -11.75 -3.04 6.08
C GLN A 126 -10.97 -2.87 4.77
N PRO A 127 -9.83 -3.54 4.58
CA PRO A 127 -9.08 -3.50 3.33
C PRO A 127 -9.70 -4.44 2.29
N GLN A 128 -9.54 -4.12 1.02
CA GLN A 128 -9.84 -5.06 -0.07
C GLN A 128 -8.84 -6.23 -0.06
N ALA A 129 -9.32 -7.44 -0.27
CA ALA A 129 -8.49 -8.66 -0.23
C ALA A 129 -7.33 -8.63 -1.24
N ALA A 130 -7.54 -8.04 -2.43
CA ALA A 130 -6.50 -7.89 -3.43
C ALA A 130 -5.33 -7.02 -2.93
N TYR A 131 -5.62 -5.92 -2.21
CA TYR A 131 -4.60 -5.06 -1.63
C TYR A 131 -3.85 -5.74 -0.48
N VAL A 132 -4.53 -6.55 0.33
CA VAL A 132 -3.90 -7.34 1.41
C VAL A 132 -2.89 -8.33 0.82
N SER A 133 -3.28 -9.09 -0.21
CA SER A 133 -2.40 -10.06 -0.87
C SER A 133 -1.15 -9.38 -1.43
N LYS A 134 -1.34 -8.27 -2.13
CA LYS A 134 -0.23 -7.50 -2.72
C LYS A 134 0.67 -6.86 -1.65
N ALA A 135 0.09 -6.30 -0.59
CA ALA A 135 0.83 -5.74 0.54
C ALA A 135 1.68 -6.80 1.23
N ASN A 136 1.12 -7.99 1.48
CA ASN A 136 1.84 -9.09 2.10
C ASN A 136 3.06 -9.51 1.26
N GLU A 137 2.90 -9.65 -0.06
CA GLU A 137 4.00 -9.96 -0.97
C GLU A 137 5.12 -8.90 -0.91
N ILE A 138 4.75 -7.62 -1.00
CA ILE A 138 5.71 -6.50 -0.95
C ILE A 138 6.42 -6.46 0.40
N TYR A 139 5.71 -6.65 1.51
CA TYR A 139 6.29 -6.60 2.85
C TYR A 139 7.24 -7.76 3.11
N GLN A 140 6.95 -8.94 2.59
CA GLN A 140 7.88 -10.07 2.65
C GLN A 140 9.17 -9.80 1.85
N ARG A 141 9.06 -9.20 0.66
CA ARG A 141 10.23 -8.79 -0.15
C ARG A 141 11.09 -7.75 0.57
N LEU A 142 10.45 -6.75 1.19
CA LEU A 142 11.15 -5.71 1.96
C LEU A 142 11.86 -6.26 3.21
N LYS A 143 11.30 -7.27 3.88
CA LYS A 143 11.94 -7.96 4.99
C LYS A 143 13.21 -8.70 4.57
N LEU A 144 13.22 -9.26 3.36
CA LEU A 144 14.36 -10.01 2.81
C LEU A 144 15.42 -9.08 2.18
N ASP A 145 15.31 -7.77 2.37
CA ASP A 145 16.17 -6.73 1.79
C ASP A 145 16.29 -6.85 0.25
N LYS A 146 15.30 -7.49 -0.37
CA LYS A 146 15.21 -7.61 -1.81
C LYS A 146 14.69 -6.29 -2.37
N SER A 147 15.50 -5.65 -3.21
CA SER A 147 15.07 -4.49 -3.98
C SER A 147 13.74 -4.80 -4.68
N ILE A 148 12.75 -3.97 -4.48
CA ILE A 148 11.52 -4.02 -5.27
C ILE A 148 11.93 -3.54 -6.67
N SER A 149 12.08 -4.47 -7.61
CA SER A 149 12.28 -4.11 -9.02
C SER A 149 11.05 -3.29 -9.45
N LYS A 150 11.27 -2.04 -9.80
CA LYS A 150 10.18 -1.20 -10.34
C LYS A 150 9.74 -1.83 -11.65
N PRO A 151 8.50 -2.31 -11.78
CA PRO A 151 8.00 -2.74 -13.07
C PRO A 151 8.08 -1.56 -14.05
N LEU A 152 8.32 -1.87 -15.31
CA LEU A 152 8.30 -0.84 -16.37
C LEU A 152 6.98 -0.07 -16.28
N SER A 153 7.06 1.25 -16.16
CA SER A 153 5.87 2.09 -16.18
C SER A 153 5.11 1.88 -17.49
N LEU A 154 3.79 2.14 -17.48
CA LEU A 154 2.97 2.05 -18.68
C LEU A 154 3.57 2.85 -19.85
N MET A 155 4.15 4.02 -19.54
CA MET A 155 4.85 4.85 -20.52
C MET A 155 6.11 4.16 -21.07
N GLN A 156 6.91 3.50 -20.23
CA GLN A 156 8.09 2.75 -20.66
C GLN A 156 7.71 1.53 -21.52
N LYS A 157 6.64 0.80 -21.14
CA LYS A 157 6.11 -0.31 -21.96
C LYS A 157 5.65 0.19 -23.33
N ARG A 158 4.99 1.35 -23.40
CA ARG A 158 4.55 1.97 -24.67
C ARG A 158 5.72 2.46 -25.53
N ILE A 159 6.71 3.12 -24.92
CA ILE A 159 7.93 3.50 -25.64
C ILE A 159 8.61 2.26 -26.21
N LEU A 160 8.76 1.20 -25.42
CA LEU A 160 9.36 -0.04 -25.86
C LEU A 160 8.57 -0.66 -27.02
N SER A 161 7.23 -0.72 -26.94
CA SER A 161 6.40 -1.24 -28.04
C SER A 161 6.49 -0.38 -29.30
N ALA A 162 6.55 0.94 -29.17
CA ALA A 162 6.74 1.84 -30.29
C ALA A 162 8.12 1.64 -30.97
N VAL A 163 9.18 1.45 -30.19
CA VAL A 163 10.53 1.15 -30.70
C VAL A 163 10.53 -0.18 -31.46
N VAL A 164 9.94 -1.24 -30.88
CA VAL A 164 9.83 -2.55 -31.53
C VAL A 164 9.04 -2.47 -32.83
N ALA A 165 7.90 -1.76 -32.84
CA ALA A 165 7.08 -1.58 -34.03
C ALA A 165 7.83 -0.78 -35.12
N SER A 166 8.53 0.29 -34.76
CA SER A 166 9.32 1.10 -35.71
C SER A 166 10.48 0.28 -36.31
N THR A 167 11.17 -0.50 -35.48
CA THR A 167 12.25 -1.36 -35.96
C THR A 167 11.69 -2.44 -36.92
N GLY A 168 10.54 -3.04 -36.59
CA GLY A 168 9.86 -4.01 -37.47
C GLY A 168 9.48 -3.40 -38.84
N LEU A 169 8.97 -2.15 -38.85
CA LEU A 169 8.66 -1.43 -40.08
C LEU A 169 9.89 -1.14 -40.95
N LEU A 170 11.03 -0.77 -40.33
CA LEU A 170 12.27 -0.53 -41.04
C LEU A 170 12.80 -1.84 -41.68
N ILE A 171 12.73 -2.94 -40.97
CA ILE A 171 13.09 -4.25 -41.48
C ILE A 171 12.17 -4.66 -42.63
N ALA A 172 10.86 -4.49 -42.46
CA ALA A 172 9.91 -4.80 -43.53
C ALA A 172 10.13 -3.91 -44.77
N GLY A 173 10.47 -2.64 -44.59
CA GLY A 173 10.79 -1.72 -45.66
C GLY A 173 12.05 -2.12 -46.44
N TYR A 174 13.03 -2.66 -45.75
CA TYR A 174 14.25 -3.20 -46.39
C TYR A 174 13.95 -4.38 -47.35
N PHE A 175 13.03 -5.26 -46.94
CA PHE A 175 12.68 -6.45 -47.74
C PHE A 175 11.59 -6.19 -48.81
N TRP A 176 10.60 -5.29 -48.53
CA TRP A 176 9.44 -5.08 -49.40
C TRP A 176 9.35 -3.68 -49.98
N GLY A 177 10.32 -2.79 -49.71
CA GLY A 177 10.40 -1.45 -50.27
C GLY A 177 9.70 -0.33 -49.48
N TRP A 178 9.98 0.90 -49.87
CA TRP A 178 9.56 2.14 -49.16
C TRP A 178 8.06 2.32 -48.98
N GLY A 179 7.25 1.74 -49.88
CA GLY A 179 5.78 1.84 -49.80
C GLY A 179 5.22 1.27 -48.48
N VAL A 180 5.79 0.19 -47.95
CA VAL A 180 5.36 -0.43 -46.68
C VAL A 180 5.72 0.46 -45.49
N ILE A 181 6.85 1.14 -45.53
CA ILE A 181 7.27 2.08 -44.49
C ILE A 181 6.30 3.25 -44.42
N ILE A 182 5.98 3.84 -45.56
CA ILE A 182 5.06 5.00 -45.65
C ILE A 182 3.69 4.61 -45.16
N ALA A 183 3.11 3.51 -45.64
CA ALA A 183 1.80 3.04 -45.23
C ALA A 183 1.74 2.74 -43.71
N GLY A 184 2.77 2.07 -43.16
CA GLY A 184 2.86 1.78 -41.76
C GLY A 184 3.00 3.03 -40.90
N ALA A 185 3.77 4.02 -41.31
CA ALA A 185 3.92 5.29 -40.62
C ALA A 185 2.61 6.08 -40.60
N VAL A 186 1.86 6.10 -41.68
CA VAL A 186 0.51 6.75 -41.75
C VAL A 186 -0.45 6.05 -40.80
N LEU A 187 -0.54 4.72 -40.83
CA LEU A 187 -1.40 3.96 -39.92
C LEU A 187 -1.04 4.17 -38.46
N MET A 188 0.24 4.20 -38.15
CA MET A 188 0.72 4.43 -36.76
C MET A 188 0.40 5.85 -36.29
N SER A 189 0.53 6.86 -37.15
CA SER A 189 0.17 8.25 -36.84
C SER A 189 -1.33 8.43 -36.64
N LEU A 190 -2.15 7.78 -37.45
CA LEU A 190 -3.61 7.80 -37.33
C LEU A 190 -4.05 7.12 -36.01
N ASN A 191 -3.46 5.97 -35.69
CA ASN A 191 -3.74 5.25 -34.45
C ASN A 191 -3.37 6.13 -33.23
N LEU A 192 -2.20 6.77 -33.27
CA LEU A 192 -1.76 7.68 -32.21
C LEU A 192 -2.72 8.89 -32.05
N ALA A 193 -3.23 9.44 -33.15
CA ALA A 193 -4.19 10.55 -33.10
C ALA A 193 -5.55 10.13 -32.51
N ILE A 194 -6.07 8.95 -32.91
CA ILE A 194 -7.33 8.41 -32.39
C ILE A 194 -7.27 8.11 -30.90
N PHE A 195 -6.18 7.50 -30.45
CA PHE A 195 -6.03 7.05 -29.07
C PHE A 195 -5.14 7.98 -28.22
N TYR A 196 -4.97 9.23 -28.64
CA TYR A 196 -4.08 10.18 -27.96
C TYR A 196 -4.49 10.40 -26.49
N ASP A 197 -5.76 10.55 -26.22
CA ASP A 197 -6.26 10.79 -24.86
C ASP A 197 -6.04 9.58 -23.95
N GLU A 198 -6.33 8.37 -24.42
CA GLU A 198 -6.07 7.13 -23.67
C GLU A 198 -4.57 6.85 -23.55
N ALA A 199 -3.79 7.21 -24.58
CA ALA A 199 -2.37 6.92 -24.58
C ALA A 199 -1.55 7.86 -23.67
N PHE A 200 -1.91 9.13 -23.59
CA PHE A 200 -1.08 10.15 -22.94
C PHE A 200 -1.80 10.95 -21.86
N ARG A 201 -3.03 11.41 -22.12
CA ARG A 201 -3.73 12.32 -21.22
C ARG A 201 -4.31 11.62 -19.98
N ILE A 202 -4.93 10.46 -20.14
CA ILE A 202 -5.50 9.68 -19.03
C ILE A 202 -4.38 9.17 -18.11
N PRO A 203 -3.30 8.53 -18.64
CA PRO A 203 -2.20 8.10 -17.78
C PRO A 203 -1.49 9.23 -17.05
N ALA A 204 -1.33 10.42 -17.69
CA ALA A 204 -0.75 11.58 -17.03
C ALA A 204 -1.57 12.04 -15.82
N LYS A 205 -2.91 12.10 -15.96
CA LYS A 205 -3.81 12.39 -14.83
C LYS A 205 -3.75 11.34 -13.73
N LEU A 206 -3.70 10.05 -14.10
CA LEU A 206 -3.55 8.96 -13.12
C LEU A 206 -2.22 9.04 -12.36
N ILE A 207 -1.12 9.36 -13.06
CA ILE A 207 0.19 9.56 -12.44
C ILE A 207 0.14 10.74 -11.46
N GLU A 208 -0.47 11.86 -11.84
CA GLU A 208 -0.65 13.02 -10.97
C GLU A 208 -1.45 12.67 -9.71
N MET A 209 -2.54 11.91 -9.83
CA MET A 209 -3.28 11.41 -8.67
C MET A 209 -2.45 10.43 -7.83
N GLN A 210 -1.70 9.55 -8.47
CA GLN A 210 -0.85 8.56 -7.79
C GLN A 210 0.35 9.20 -7.06
N THR A 211 0.82 10.37 -7.48
CA THR A 211 1.90 11.09 -6.76
C THR A 211 1.49 11.53 -5.35
N LYS A 212 0.18 11.57 -5.07
CA LYS A 212 -0.36 11.82 -3.71
C LYS A 212 -0.13 10.65 -2.76
N TYR A 213 0.12 9.43 -3.28
CA TYR A 213 0.46 8.27 -2.46
C TYR A 213 1.98 8.15 -2.32
N ASP A 214 2.41 7.55 -1.21
CA ASP A 214 3.81 7.18 -1.03
C ASP A 214 4.23 6.04 -1.99
N SER A 215 5.52 5.73 -2.07
CA SER A 215 6.03 4.74 -3.03
C SER A 215 5.50 3.34 -2.75
N ILE A 216 5.39 2.94 -1.49
CA ILE A 216 4.90 1.62 -1.09
C ILE A 216 3.38 1.53 -1.31
N SER A 217 2.61 2.53 -0.85
CA SER A 217 1.17 2.59 -1.07
C SER A 217 0.82 2.63 -2.56
N ARG A 218 1.61 3.31 -3.37
CA ARG A 218 1.45 3.33 -4.82
C ARG A 218 1.51 1.92 -5.41
N TYR A 219 2.46 1.08 -4.98
CA TYR A 219 2.53 -0.30 -5.43
C TYR A 219 1.32 -1.14 -5.00
N ILE A 220 0.76 -0.86 -3.84
CA ILE A 220 -0.39 -1.59 -3.30
C ILE A 220 -1.68 -1.20 -4.04
N TYR A 221 -1.91 0.10 -4.25
CA TYR A 221 -3.20 0.60 -4.76
C TYR A 221 -3.26 0.81 -6.27
N SER A 222 -2.13 0.97 -6.96
CA SER A 222 -2.15 1.41 -8.36
C SER A 222 -2.71 0.39 -9.33
N GLY A 223 -2.90 -0.86 -8.94
CA GLY A 223 -3.31 -1.88 -9.92
C GLY A 223 -2.43 -1.91 -11.17
N ALA A 224 -1.29 -1.23 -11.13
CA ALA A 224 -0.47 -0.85 -12.26
C ALA A 224 0.23 -2.01 -12.96
N ASP A 225 -0.19 -3.21 -12.64
CA ASP A 225 0.48 -4.42 -13.11
C ASP A 225 -0.48 -5.38 -13.79
N THR A 226 -1.62 -4.88 -14.27
CA THR A 226 -2.47 -5.61 -15.20
C THR A 226 -2.24 -5.13 -16.61
#